data_9c965186826cd6009d07bdc8b8132396
#
_entry.id   9c965186826cd6009d07bdc8b8132396
#
_cell.length_a   1.000
_cell.length_b   1.000
_cell.length_c   1.000
_cell.angle_alpha   90.00
_cell.angle_beta   90.00
_cell.angle_gamma   90.00
#
_symmetry.space_group_name_H-M   'P 1'
#
loop_
_entity.id
_entity.type
_entity.pdbx_description
1 polymer ?
#
loop_
_entity_poly.entity_id
_entity_poly.type
_entity_poly.pdbx_seq_one_letter_code
_entity_poly.pdbx_strand_id
1 'polypeptide(L)'
;QREKEEAAPRLVATSPKPEPSAAPSAAPAGRRKIFVGLQRRANELDRLESPEAIQKYLWDLAREAGLRGMMLQEKGRALYAEDAFHFDNFAGERRGRLRKVVVPFDADGLFGAAAQDRAPYSGPRPVKGIPVDLVLVMGKQAPDWCLVVPLPYRNRWGTFLYFDARGEDLDALLEFEVVARLAVLQLRAARY
;
A
#
# COMPACT_ATOMS: atom_id res chain seq x y z
N GLN A 1 -20.35 57.61 -54.68
CA GLN A 1 -20.33 56.46 -53.73
C GLN A 1 -19.27 56.72 -52.68
N ARG A 2 -19.72 57.01 -51.43
CA ARG A 2 -18.85 57.31 -50.28
C ARG A 2 -18.89 56.08 -49.39
N GLU A 3 -17.75 55.42 -49.26
CA GLU A 3 -17.52 54.39 -48.25
C GLU A 3 -17.44 55.07 -46.88
N LYS A 4 -18.27 54.59 -45.96
CA LYS A 4 -18.23 54.90 -44.55
C LYS A 4 -17.24 53.97 -43.87
N GLU A 5 -16.16 54.55 -43.38
CA GLU A 5 -15.19 53.92 -42.51
C GLU A 5 -15.75 53.84 -41.09
N GLU A 6 -16.03 52.63 -40.63
CA GLU A 6 -16.60 52.33 -39.31
C GLU A 6 -15.48 52.06 -38.33
N ALA A 7 -15.28 52.98 -37.40
CA ALA A 7 -14.26 52.92 -36.39
C ALA A 7 -14.56 51.87 -35.32
N ALA A 8 -13.68 50.88 -35.15
CA ALA A 8 -13.76 49.88 -34.10
C ALA A 8 -13.44 50.46 -32.71
N PRO A 9 -14.15 50.06 -31.66
CA PRO A 9 -13.85 50.54 -30.28
C PRO A 9 -12.62 49.90 -29.71
N ARG A 10 -11.70 50.75 -29.20
CA ARG A 10 -10.51 50.33 -28.41
C ARG A 10 -10.97 49.74 -27.08
N LEU A 11 -10.70 48.43 -26.88
CA LEU A 11 -10.75 47.77 -25.59
C LEU A 11 -9.60 48.26 -24.72
N VAL A 12 -9.93 48.95 -23.64
CA VAL A 12 -8.98 49.34 -22.56
C VAL A 12 -8.80 48.07 -21.70
N ALA A 13 -7.60 47.51 -21.79
CA ALA A 13 -7.18 46.42 -20.90
C ALA A 13 -6.95 46.97 -19.49
N THR A 14 -7.84 46.72 -18.57
CA THR A 14 -7.63 46.91 -17.12
C THR A 14 -6.80 45.72 -16.63
N SER A 15 -5.56 46.01 -16.24
CA SER A 15 -4.69 45.07 -15.54
C SER A 15 -5.31 44.64 -14.22
N PRO A 16 -5.38 43.34 -13.89
CA PRO A 16 -5.85 42.91 -12.57
C PRO A 16 -4.84 43.30 -11.50
N LYS A 17 -5.36 43.93 -10.46
CA LYS A 17 -4.65 44.26 -9.23
C LYS A 17 -4.14 42.95 -8.59
N PRO A 18 -2.88 42.87 -8.15
CA PRO A 18 -2.38 41.68 -7.47
C PRO A 18 -3.12 41.47 -6.16
N GLU A 19 -3.79 40.34 -6.01
CA GLU A 19 -4.37 39.87 -4.77
C GLU A 19 -3.27 39.65 -3.73
N PRO A 20 -3.48 39.97 -2.45
CA PRO A 20 -2.52 39.70 -1.41
C PRO A 20 -2.32 38.19 -1.26
N SER A 21 -1.06 37.76 -1.41
CA SER A 21 -0.61 36.38 -1.22
C SER A 21 -1.16 35.85 0.11
N ALA A 22 -1.99 34.81 0.02
CA ALA A 22 -2.52 34.11 1.18
C ALA A 22 -1.36 33.57 2.02
N ALA A 23 -1.35 33.91 3.31
CA ALA A 23 -0.40 33.36 4.27
C ALA A 23 -0.44 31.82 4.23
N PRO A 24 0.69 31.12 4.45
CA PRO A 24 0.74 29.67 4.39
C PRO A 24 -0.26 29.10 5.40
N SER A 25 -1.27 28.42 4.87
CA SER A 25 -2.29 27.72 5.66
C SER A 25 -1.60 26.78 6.65
N ALA A 26 -1.88 26.98 7.94
CA ALA A 26 -1.36 26.10 8.99
C ALA A 26 -1.69 24.64 8.64
N ALA A 27 -0.67 23.78 8.59
CA ALA A 27 -0.83 22.36 8.29
C ALA A 27 -1.89 21.76 9.24
N PRO A 28 -2.85 20.98 8.72
CA PRO A 28 -3.94 20.44 9.51
C PRO A 28 -3.40 19.66 10.72
N ALA A 29 -3.98 19.86 11.88
CA ALA A 29 -3.55 19.28 13.17
C ALA A 29 -3.45 17.74 13.15
N GLY A 30 -4.14 17.06 12.22
CA GLY A 30 -4.05 15.63 11.96
C GLY A 30 -2.65 15.17 11.54
N ARG A 31 -1.94 15.91 10.70
CA ARG A 31 -0.58 15.54 10.23
C ARG A 31 0.45 15.42 11.36
N ARG A 32 0.33 16.21 12.44
CA ARG A 32 1.26 16.13 13.58
C ARG A 32 1.08 14.85 14.40
N LYS A 33 -0.15 14.34 14.54
CA LYS A 33 -0.41 13.07 15.25
C LYS A 33 0.14 11.85 14.50
N ILE A 34 0.05 11.85 13.18
CA ILE A 34 0.61 10.83 12.28
C ILE A 34 2.13 10.74 12.47
N PHE A 35 2.83 11.88 12.45
CA PHE A 35 4.30 11.92 12.56
C PHE A 35 4.81 11.36 13.89
N VAL A 36 4.16 11.67 15.00
CA VAL A 36 4.54 11.15 16.34
C VAL A 36 4.32 9.64 16.41
N GLY A 37 3.26 9.12 15.82
CA GLY A 37 2.98 7.69 15.73
C GLY A 37 4.04 6.95 14.92
N LEU A 38 4.44 7.48 13.77
CA LEU A 38 5.46 6.87 12.89
C LEU A 38 6.84 6.80 13.54
N GLN A 39 7.27 7.85 14.22
CA GLN A 39 8.57 7.85 14.92
C GLN A 39 8.61 6.78 16.02
N ARG A 40 7.54 6.64 16.81
CA ARG A 40 7.46 5.58 17.81
C ARG A 40 7.55 4.20 17.16
N ARG A 41 6.84 3.97 16.06
CA ARG A 41 6.83 2.71 15.33
C ARG A 41 8.19 2.39 14.69
N ALA A 42 8.90 3.39 14.18
CA ALA A 42 10.27 3.22 13.70
C ALA A 42 11.20 2.79 14.83
N ASN A 43 11.12 3.42 16.02
CA ASN A 43 11.91 3.04 17.18
C ASN A 43 11.55 1.65 17.73
N GLU A 44 10.31 1.22 17.63
CA GLU A 44 9.89 -0.15 17.96
C GLU A 44 10.49 -1.14 16.98
N LEU A 45 10.46 -0.83 15.69
CA LEU A 45 11.03 -1.65 14.63
C LEU A 45 12.55 -1.83 14.78
N ASP A 46 13.29 -0.77 15.09
CA ASP A 46 14.74 -0.80 15.27
C ASP A 46 15.21 -1.75 16.39
N ARG A 47 14.32 -2.12 17.31
CA ARG A 47 14.59 -3.08 18.40
C ARG A 47 14.38 -4.54 18.01
N LEU A 48 13.84 -4.78 16.81
CA LEU A 48 13.57 -6.14 16.34
C LEU A 48 14.81 -6.69 15.63
N GLU A 49 15.31 -7.82 16.14
CA GLU A 49 16.59 -8.40 15.71
C GLU A 49 16.42 -9.53 14.67
N SER A 50 15.19 -10.01 14.45
CA SER A 50 14.97 -11.14 13.53
C SER A 50 13.89 -10.85 12.50
N PRO A 51 13.98 -11.47 11.30
CA PRO A 51 12.95 -11.37 10.27
C PRO A 51 11.57 -11.80 10.75
N GLU A 52 11.51 -12.83 11.59
CA GLU A 52 10.27 -13.36 12.15
C GLU A 52 9.62 -12.36 13.12
N ALA A 53 10.43 -11.66 13.92
CA ALA A 53 9.95 -10.61 14.81
C ALA A 53 9.40 -9.43 14.02
N ILE A 54 10.09 -9.02 12.95
CA ILE A 54 9.65 -7.97 12.05
C ILE A 54 8.36 -8.38 11.32
N GLN A 55 8.29 -9.61 10.82
CA GLN A 55 7.09 -10.15 10.19
C GLN A 55 5.90 -10.11 11.14
N LYS A 56 6.08 -10.61 12.36
CA LYS A 56 5.05 -10.61 13.40
C LYS A 56 4.61 -9.20 13.74
N TYR A 57 5.53 -8.28 13.91
CA TYR A 57 5.24 -6.88 14.21
C TYR A 57 4.39 -6.24 13.11
N LEU A 58 4.78 -6.37 11.84
CA LEU A 58 4.02 -5.83 10.72
C LEU A 58 2.61 -6.47 10.65
N TRP A 59 2.51 -7.76 10.89
CA TRP A 59 1.26 -8.50 10.86
C TRP A 59 0.28 -8.03 11.93
N ASP A 60 0.75 -7.87 13.17
CA ASP A 60 -0.07 -7.40 14.28
C ASP A 60 -0.46 -5.93 14.10
N LEU A 61 0.47 -5.09 13.65
CA LEU A 61 0.23 -3.68 13.39
C LEU A 61 -0.85 -3.45 12.33
N ALA A 62 -0.81 -4.18 11.22
CA ALA A 62 -1.80 -4.09 10.17
C ALA A 62 -3.19 -4.54 10.65
N ARG A 63 -3.22 -5.59 11.50
CA ARG A 63 -4.46 -6.08 12.12
C ARG A 63 -5.07 -5.05 13.06
N GLU A 64 -4.25 -4.40 13.89
CA GLU A 64 -4.70 -3.32 14.80
C GLU A 64 -5.17 -2.09 14.03
N ALA A 65 -4.58 -1.80 12.88
CA ALA A 65 -4.99 -0.71 11.99
C ALA A 65 -6.30 -1.00 11.23
N GLY A 66 -6.90 -2.20 11.40
CA GLY A 66 -8.13 -2.59 10.71
C GLY A 66 -7.97 -2.99 9.25
N LEU A 67 -6.73 -3.05 8.73
CA LEU A 67 -6.47 -3.46 7.36
C LEU A 67 -6.88 -4.91 7.12
N ARG A 68 -7.20 -5.26 5.87
CA ARG A 68 -7.33 -6.65 5.47
C ARG A 68 -5.95 -7.19 5.09
N GLY A 69 -5.59 -8.37 5.58
CA GLY A 69 -4.26 -8.91 5.37
C GLY A 69 -4.24 -10.41 5.07
N MET A 70 -3.32 -10.82 4.18
CA MET A 70 -3.03 -12.21 3.86
C MET A 70 -1.52 -12.43 3.85
N MET A 71 -1.09 -13.50 4.51
CA MET A 71 0.29 -13.97 4.49
C MET A 71 0.41 -15.10 3.49
N LEU A 72 1.34 -14.96 2.56
CA LEU A 72 1.59 -15.90 1.48
C LEU A 72 3.04 -16.38 1.57
N GLN A 73 3.22 -17.70 1.39
CA GLN A 73 4.54 -18.33 1.38
C GLN A 73 4.82 -18.95 0.03
N GLU A 74 5.95 -18.62 -0.56
CA GLU A 74 6.39 -19.24 -1.81
C GLU A 74 6.86 -20.69 -1.59
N LYS A 75 6.27 -21.60 -2.37
CA LYS A 75 6.64 -23.02 -2.43
C LYS A 75 6.66 -23.45 -3.90
N GLY A 76 7.87 -23.56 -4.44
CA GLY A 76 8.05 -23.87 -5.86
C GLY A 76 7.64 -22.70 -6.76
N ARG A 77 6.64 -22.89 -7.62
CA ARG A 77 6.12 -21.88 -8.55
C ARG A 77 4.76 -21.32 -8.12
N ALA A 78 4.45 -21.39 -6.83
CA ALA A 78 3.18 -20.91 -6.31
C ALA A 78 3.34 -20.29 -4.93
N LEU A 79 2.43 -19.40 -4.60
CA LEU A 79 2.25 -18.81 -3.28
C LEU A 79 1.08 -19.49 -2.58
N TYR A 80 1.29 -19.94 -1.36
CA TYR A 80 0.30 -20.62 -0.54
C TYR A 80 -0.08 -19.70 0.61
N ALA A 81 -1.37 -19.50 0.83
CA ALA A 81 -1.84 -18.72 1.96
C ALA A 81 -1.65 -19.49 3.27
N GLU A 82 -0.94 -18.87 4.21
CA GLU A 82 -0.67 -19.43 5.54
C GLU A 82 -1.59 -18.84 6.61
N ASP A 83 -1.89 -17.54 6.53
CA ASP A 83 -2.79 -16.84 7.44
C ASP A 83 -3.49 -15.66 6.74
N ALA A 84 -4.66 -15.24 7.27
CA ALA A 84 -5.41 -14.10 6.79
C ALA A 84 -6.31 -13.51 7.89
N PHE A 85 -6.60 -12.22 7.81
CA PHE A 85 -7.51 -11.54 8.72
C PHE A 85 -8.35 -10.48 8.00
N HIS A 86 -9.53 -10.18 8.57
CA HIS A 86 -10.50 -9.19 8.11
C HIS A 86 -11.07 -9.41 6.70
N PHE A 87 -10.97 -10.63 6.16
CA PHE A 87 -11.68 -11.01 4.94
C PHE A 87 -13.01 -11.66 5.29
N ASP A 88 -14.11 -11.12 4.81
CA ASP A 88 -15.48 -11.55 5.13
C ASP A 88 -15.73 -13.03 4.79
N ASN A 89 -15.12 -13.53 3.72
CA ASN A 89 -15.31 -14.89 3.24
C ASN A 89 -14.65 -15.97 4.11
N PHE A 90 -13.88 -15.60 5.13
CA PHE A 90 -13.22 -16.52 6.05
C PHE A 90 -13.87 -16.62 7.43
N ALA A 91 -14.98 -15.93 7.67
CA ALA A 91 -15.71 -16.03 8.92
C ALA A 91 -16.25 -17.47 9.10
N GLY A 92 -15.68 -18.21 10.06
CA GLY A 92 -16.19 -19.51 10.51
C GLY A 92 -15.39 -20.77 10.12
N GLU A 93 -14.79 -20.87 8.93
CA GLU A 93 -14.00 -22.05 8.49
C GLU A 93 -12.59 -21.69 8.02
N ARG A 94 -11.92 -20.83 8.75
CA ARG A 94 -10.70 -20.12 8.33
C ARG A 94 -9.61 -21.02 7.75
N ARG A 95 -9.26 -22.12 8.40
CA ARG A 95 -8.10 -22.93 7.97
C ARG A 95 -8.35 -23.81 6.74
N GLY A 96 -9.56 -24.31 6.57
CA GLY A 96 -9.88 -25.20 5.46
C GLY A 96 -9.94 -24.48 4.10
N ARG A 97 -10.48 -23.27 4.07
CA ARG A 97 -10.57 -22.44 2.85
C ARG A 97 -9.26 -21.77 2.52
N LEU A 98 -8.54 -21.28 3.52
CA LEU A 98 -7.26 -20.61 3.35
C LEU A 98 -6.23 -21.52 2.66
N ARG A 99 -6.16 -22.80 3.05
CA ARG A 99 -5.25 -23.79 2.44
C ARG A 99 -5.52 -24.07 0.96
N LYS A 100 -6.69 -23.69 0.45
CA LYS A 100 -7.05 -23.80 -0.97
C LYS A 100 -6.64 -22.60 -1.80
N VAL A 101 -6.22 -21.52 -1.14
CA VAL A 101 -5.74 -20.31 -1.83
C VAL A 101 -4.30 -20.56 -2.27
N VAL A 102 -4.17 -20.85 -3.55
CA VAL A 102 -2.88 -21.06 -4.21
C VAL A 102 -2.79 -20.06 -5.36
N VAL A 103 -1.82 -19.17 -5.27
CA VAL A 103 -1.60 -18.11 -6.24
C VAL A 103 -0.40 -18.50 -7.09
N PRO A 104 -0.50 -18.62 -8.41
CA PRO A 104 0.66 -18.81 -9.27
C PRO A 104 1.68 -17.68 -9.02
N PHE A 105 2.94 -18.07 -8.82
CA PHE A 105 4.01 -17.08 -8.70
C PHE A 105 4.46 -16.69 -10.10
N ASP A 106 4.04 -15.53 -10.53
CA ASP A 106 4.45 -14.91 -11.78
C ASP A 106 5.55 -13.88 -11.49
N ALA A 107 6.73 -14.07 -12.10
CA ALA A 107 7.87 -13.18 -11.91
C ALA A 107 7.58 -11.75 -12.39
N ASP A 108 6.74 -11.60 -13.41
CA ASP A 108 6.33 -10.31 -13.97
C ASP A 108 5.08 -9.74 -13.26
N GLY A 109 4.50 -10.52 -12.34
CA GLY A 109 3.34 -10.12 -11.56
C GLY A 109 3.70 -9.30 -10.33
N LEU A 110 2.66 -8.89 -9.61
CA LEU A 110 2.73 -8.08 -8.40
C LEU A 110 3.73 -8.60 -7.35
N PHE A 111 3.70 -9.90 -7.07
CA PHE A 111 4.58 -10.54 -6.10
C PHE A 111 6.01 -10.72 -6.62
N GLY A 112 6.15 -11.01 -7.91
CA GLY A 112 7.45 -11.15 -8.56
C GLY A 112 8.22 -9.85 -8.59
N ALA A 113 7.58 -8.75 -8.95
CA ALA A 113 8.17 -7.41 -8.91
C ALA A 113 8.64 -7.05 -7.49
N ALA A 114 7.80 -7.26 -6.47
CA ALA A 114 8.17 -7.00 -5.09
C ALA A 114 9.38 -7.85 -4.63
N ALA A 115 9.46 -9.11 -5.07
CA ALA A 115 10.58 -10.00 -4.73
C ALA A 115 11.88 -9.60 -5.42
N GLN A 116 11.84 -9.24 -6.72
CA GLN A 116 13.01 -8.81 -7.49
C GLN A 116 13.60 -7.52 -6.94
N ASP A 117 12.76 -6.54 -6.68
CA ASP A 117 13.18 -5.24 -6.15
C ASP A 117 13.56 -5.32 -4.66
N ARG A 118 13.16 -6.40 -3.98
CA ARG A 118 13.27 -6.53 -2.52
C ARG A 118 12.69 -5.30 -1.82
N ALA A 119 11.56 -4.82 -2.33
CA ALA A 119 10.92 -3.59 -1.88
C ALA A 119 9.39 -3.78 -1.86
N PRO A 120 8.68 -3.10 -0.95
CA PRO A 120 7.24 -3.11 -0.97
C PRO A 120 6.71 -2.53 -2.29
N TYR A 121 5.78 -3.24 -2.91
CA TYR A 121 4.93 -2.69 -3.96
C TYR A 121 3.73 -2.03 -3.31
N SER A 122 3.42 -0.80 -3.69
CA SER A 122 2.22 -0.09 -3.27
C SER A 122 1.62 0.61 -4.48
N GLY A 123 0.32 0.47 -4.66
CA GLY A 123 -0.34 1.10 -5.79
C GLY A 123 -1.80 0.73 -5.93
N PRO A 124 -2.50 1.37 -6.91
CA PRO A 124 -3.85 0.98 -7.25
C PRO A 124 -3.85 -0.49 -7.68
N ARG A 125 -4.97 -1.15 -7.42
CA ARG A 125 -5.14 -2.54 -7.83
C ARG A 125 -4.81 -2.70 -9.32
N PRO A 126 -3.86 -3.54 -9.70
CA PRO A 126 -3.60 -3.79 -11.11
C PRO A 126 -4.81 -4.48 -11.76
N VAL A 127 -5.25 -3.96 -12.91
CA VAL A 127 -6.39 -4.52 -13.66
C VAL A 127 -6.06 -5.93 -14.19
N LYS A 128 -4.76 -6.21 -14.39
CA LYS A 128 -4.23 -7.52 -14.82
C LYS A 128 -3.19 -7.99 -13.80
N GLY A 129 -3.20 -9.28 -13.46
CA GLY A 129 -2.15 -9.89 -12.62
C GLY A 129 -2.51 -10.13 -11.15
N ILE A 130 -3.74 -9.82 -10.72
CA ILE A 130 -4.25 -10.41 -9.48
C ILE A 130 -4.82 -11.78 -9.84
N PRO A 131 -4.29 -12.85 -9.27
CA PRO A 131 -4.80 -14.19 -9.50
C PRO A 131 -6.26 -14.31 -9.13
N VAL A 132 -7.03 -15.06 -9.92
CA VAL A 132 -8.48 -15.24 -9.71
C VAL A 132 -8.76 -15.77 -8.30
N ASP A 133 -7.91 -16.65 -7.79
CA ASP A 133 -8.05 -17.21 -6.44
C ASP A 133 -7.95 -16.14 -5.36
N LEU A 134 -7.06 -15.16 -5.53
CA LEU A 134 -6.96 -14.02 -4.61
C LEU A 134 -8.20 -13.12 -4.71
N VAL A 135 -8.75 -12.91 -5.91
CA VAL A 135 -9.99 -12.16 -6.11
C VAL A 135 -11.17 -12.85 -5.44
N LEU A 136 -11.25 -14.17 -5.51
CA LEU A 136 -12.32 -14.96 -4.86
C LEU A 136 -12.27 -14.82 -3.33
N VAL A 137 -11.06 -14.74 -2.78
CA VAL A 137 -10.84 -14.52 -1.35
C VAL A 137 -11.21 -13.10 -0.90
N MET A 138 -10.91 -12.12 -1.73
CA MET A 138 -11.24 -10.71 -1.46
C MET A 138 -12.75 -10.45 -1.40
N GLY A 139 -13.57 -11.37 -1.93
CA GLY A 139 -15.01 -11.22 -1.97
C GLY A 139 -15.50 -10.28 -3.08
N LYS A 140 -16.82 -9.95 -3.01
CA LYS A 140 -17.49 -9.13 -4.05
C LYS A 140 -16.94 -7.72 -4.22
N GLN A 141 -16.21 -7.25 -3.23
CA GLN A 141 -15.72 -5.89 -3.20
C GLN A 141 -14.21 -5.86 -3.46
N ALA A 142 -13.83 -5.43 -4.64
CA ALA A 142 -12.44 -5.22 -5.00
C ALA A 142 -11.81 -4.08 -4.16
N PRO A 143 -10.54 -4.19 -3.77
CA PRO A 143 -9.84 -3.09 -3.15
C PRO A 143 -9.50 -2.00 -4.16
N ASP A 144 -9.40 -0.76 -3.70
CA ASP A 144 -8.96 0.37 -4.53
C ASP A 144 -7.42 0.42 -4.60
N TRP A 145 -6.76 0.02 -3.52
CA TRP A 145 -5.32 0.05 -3.35
C TRP A 145 -4.80 -1.22 -2.69
N CYS A 146 -3.61 -1.65 -3.07
CA CYS A 146 -2.94 -2.78 -2.44
C CYS A 146 -1.47 -2.49 -2.11
N LEU A 147 -0.98 -3.20 -1.10
CA LEU A 147 0.39 -3.18 -0.65
C LEU A 147 0.88 -4.63 -0.53
N VAL A 148 2.02 -4.92 -1.15
CA VAL A 148 2.73 -6.20 -1.01
C VAL A 148 4.07 -5.93 -0.36
N VAL A 149 4.34 -6.58 0.77
CA VAL A 149 5.59 -6.46 1.50
C VAL A 149 6.34 -7.78 1.37
N PRO A 150 7.45 -7.84 0.61
CA PRO A 150 8.28 -9.03 0.54
C PRO A 150 9.13 -9.15 1.81
N LEU A 151 9.26 -10.37 2.32
CA LEU A 151 10.06 -10.67 3.50
C LEU A 151 11.00 -11.86 3.21
N PRO A 152 12.18 -11.92 3.84
CA PRO A 152 13.09 -13.03 3.68
C PRO A 152 12.52 -14.31 4.31
N TYR A 153 12.76 -15.43 3.64
CA TYR A 153 12.47 -16.76 4.13
C TYR A 153 13.53 -17.75 3.60
N ARG A 154 14.21 -18.46 4.50
CA ARG A 154 15.25 -19.46 4.13
C ARG A 154 16.23 -18.93 3.07
N ASN A 155 16.85 -17.80 3.34
CA ASN A 155 17.85 -17.14 2.48
C ASN A 155 17.33 -16.59 1.13
N ARG A 156 16.03 -16.42 0.98
CA ARG A 156 15.41 -15.78 -0.20
C ARG A 156 14.21 -14.93 0.20
N TRP A 157 13.77 -14.06 -0.68
CA TRP A 157 12.58 -13.23 -0.49
C TRP A 157 11.35 -13.98 -0.98
N GLY A 158 10.79 -14.82 -0.12
CA GLY A 158 9.73 -15.78 -0.47
C GLY A 158 8.52 -15.76 0.46
N THR A 159 8.47 -14.89 1.47
CA THR A 159 7.25 -14.59 2.22
C THR A 159 6.70 -13.25 1.77
N PHE A 160 5.39 -13.17 1.59
CA PHE A 160 4.72 -11.94 1.16
C PHE A 160 3.58 -11.63 2.12
N LEU A 161 3.57 -10.42 2.64
CA LEU A 161 2.40 -9.87 3.32
C LEU A 161 1.63 -9.03 2.30
N TYR A 162 0.43 -9.46 1.99
CA TYR A 162 -0.51 -8.73 1.16
C TYR A 162 -1.49 -7.99 2.06
N PHE A 163 -1.69 -6.72 1.79
CA PHE A 163 -2.69 -5.88 2.45
C PHE A 163 -3.47 -5.12 1.39
N ASP A 164 -4.70 -4.80 1.71
CA ASP A 164 -5.51 -3.94 0.85
C ASP A 164 -6.43 -3.01 1.65
N ALA A 165 -6.83 -1.94 0.99
CA ALA A 165 -7.70 -0.94 1.56
C ALA A 165 -8.73 -0.45 0.54
N ARG A 166 -9.80 0.16 1.07
CA ARG A 166 -10.85 0.84 0.31
C ARG A 166 -11.16 2.15 0.99
N GLY A 167 -11.49 3.16 0.18
CA GLY A 167 -12.06 4.41 0.67
C GLY A 167 -11.41 4.91 1.97
N GLU A 168 -12.14 4.79 3.07
CA GLU A 168 -11.73 5.30 4.39
C GLU A 168 -10.48 4.63 4.98
N ASP A 169 -10.18 3.39 4.58
CA ASP A 169 -9.03 2.64 5.10
C ASP A 169 -7.73 2.97 4.37
N LEU A 170 -7.80 3.78 3.30
CA LEU A 170 -6.62 4.10 2.49
C LEU A 170 -5.55 4.84 3.28
N ASP A 171 -5.94 5.80 4.11
CA ASP A 171 -4.98 6.56 4.92
C ASP A 171 -4.22 5.64 5.89
N ALA A 172 -4.90 4.68 6.51
CA ALA A 172 -4.28 3.68 7.38
C ALA A 172 -3.30 2.80 6.61
N LEU A 173 -3.63 2.40 5.38
CA LEU A 173 -2.74 1.62 4.53
C LEU A 173 -1.49 2.41 4.12
N LEU A 174 -1.63 3.69 3.77
CA LEU A 174 -0.51 4.56 3.40
C LEU A 174 0.42 4.85 4.58
N GLU A 175 -0.12 5.03 5.79
CA GLU A 175 0.68 5.13 7.01
C GLU A 175 1.44 3.83 7.30
N PHE A 176 0.76 2.71 7.19
CA PHE A 176 1.36 1.39 7.36
C PHE A 176 2.46 1.11 6.32
N GLU A 177 2.28 1.55 5.07
CA GLU A 177 3.28 1.43 4.01
C GLU A 177 4.63 2.03 4.42
N VAL A 178 4.64 3.20 5.08
CA VAL A 178 5.89 3.84 5.52
C VAL A 178 6.64 2.93 6.50
N VAL A 179 5.94 2.34 7.46
CA VAL A 179 6.54 1.40 8.43
C VAL A 179 7.03 0.12 7.73
N ALA A 180 6.25 -0.40 6.78
CA ALA A 180 6.63 -1.57 6.00
C ALA A 180 7.90 -1.33 5.15
N ARG A 181 8.03 -0.14 4.55
CA ARG A 181 9.25 0.24 3.81
C ARG A 181 10.47 0.32 4.72
N LEU A 182 10.35 0.90 5.91
CA LEU A 182 11.43 0.93 6.90
C LEU A 182 11.83 -0.48 7.32
N ALA A 183 10.88 -1.37 7.58
CA ALA A 183 11.12 -2.77 7.92
C ALA A 183 11.91 -3.51 6.83
N VAL A 184 11.52 -3.35 5.57
CA VAL A 184 12.23 -3.98 4.45
C VAL A 184 13.63 -3.39 4.26
N LEU A 185 13.81 -2.09 4.46
CA LEU A 185 15.15 -1.47 4.44
C LEU A 185 16.06 -2.03 5.53
N GLN A 186 15.55 -2.22 6.75
CA GLN A 186 16.28 -2.85 7.85
C GLN A 186 16.69 -4.30 7.51
N LEU A 187 15.77 -5.11 6.98
CA LEU A 187 16.04 -6.47 6.55
C LEU A 187 17.10 -6.54 5.42
N ARG A 188 17.04 -5.60 4.46
CA ARG A 188 18.06 -5.51 3.41
C ARG A 188 19.44 -5.14 3.96
N ALA A 189 19.51 -4.21 4.92
CA ALA A 189 20.75 -3.80 5.56
C ALA A 189 21.38 -4.96 6.36
N ALA A 190 20.57 -5.81 6.98
CA ALA A 190 21.01 -7.01 7.67
C ALA A 190 21.47 -8.15 6.73
N ARG A 191 21.40 -7.96 5.39
CA ARG A 191 21.81 -8.92 4.36
C ARG A 191 21.13 -10.29 4.42
N TYR A 192 19.85 -10.30 4.75
CA TYR A 192 19.01 -11.49 4.60
C TYR A 192 18.64 -11.77 3.14
#